data_56f2ce16bdac62c09a5a6fecaffcecd7
#
_entry.id   56f2ce16bdac62c09a5a6fecaffcecd7
#
_cell.length_a   1.000
_cell.length_b   1.000
_cell.length_c   1.000
_cell.angle_alpha   90.00
_cell.angle_beta   90.00
_cell.angle_gamma   90.00
#
_symmetry.space_group_name_H-M   'P 1'
#
loop_
_entity.id
_entity.type
_entity.pdbx_description
1 polymer ?
#
loop_
_entity_poly.entity_id
_entity_poly.type
_entity_poly.pdbx_seq_one_letter_code
_entity_poly.pdbx_strand_id
1 'polypeptide(L)'
;TKTADFTVAATESYLINNKTTTSCVVTLPTASSWSGRSLNFTNYQAQTLVSASSNVVARTGGAAGTAILAATVGAWAQIVSDGSNWLTIAGS
;
A
#
# COMPACT_ATOMS: atom_id res chain seq x y z
N THR A 1 12.78 0.82 4.56
CA THR A 1 12.47 2.25 4.38
C THR A 1 12.66 2.64 2.92
N LYS A 2 11.67 3.30 2.34
CA LYS A 2 11.65 3.67 0.93
C LYS A 2 11.64 5.18 0.77
N THR A 3 12.61 5.72 0.07
CA THR A 3 12.76 7.17 -0.16
C THR A 3 12.34 7.58 -1.58
N ALA A 4 11.91 6.64 -2.40
CA ALA A 4 11.45 6.85 -3.78
C ALA A 4 10.36 5.84 -4.09
N ASP A 5 9.70 5.97 -5.25
CA ASP A 5 8.77 4.97 -5.74
C ASP A 5 9.44 3.60 -5.78
N PHE A 6 8.70 2.55 -5.46
CA PHE A 6 9.31 1.23 -5.29
C PHE A 6 8.37 0.11 -5.69
N THR A 7 8.95 -1.07 -5.88
CA THR A 7 8.24 -2.32 -6.09
C THR A 7 8.45 -3.20 -4.86
N VAL A 8 7.37 -3.81 -4.36
CA VAL A 8 7.45 -4.71 -3.21
C VAL A 8 8.19 -5.99 -3.62
N ALA A 9 9.24 -6.33 -2.87
CA ALA A 9 9.97 -7.58 -3.09
C ALA A 9 9.27 -8.75 -2.40
N ALA A 10 9.54 -9.96 -2.87
CA ALA A 10 8.90 -11.19 -2.37
C ALA A 10 9.13 -11.44 -0.88
N THR A 11 10.20 -10.88 -0.31
CA THR A 11 10.56 -11.05 1.11
C THR A 11 10.11 -9.90 2.00
N GLU A 12 9.53 -8.85 1.43
CA GLU A 12 9.10 -7.67 2.18
C GLU A 12 7.66 -7.83 2.66
N SER A 13 7.37 -7.38 3.88
CA SER A 13 6.02 -7.36 4.44
C SER A 13 5.72 -6.09 5.23
N TYR A 14 6.75 -5.37 5.65
CA TYR A 14 6.63 -4.09 6.34
C TYR A 14 7.41 -3.05 5.57
N LEU A 15 6.72 -1.96 5.19
CA LEU A 15 7.28 -0.94 4.32
C LEU A 15 7.01 0.44 4.91
N ILE A 16 8.04 1.26 4.96
CA ILE A 16 7.96 2.62 5.50
C ILE A 16 8.15 3.58 4.34
N ASN A 17 7.15 4.44 4.10
CA ASN A 17 7.25 5.50 3.10
C ASN A 17 7.98 6.70 3.72
N ASN A 18 9.18 6.94 3.25
CA ASN A 18 10.01 8.08 3.65
C ASN A 18 10.36 8.99 2.45
N LYS A 19 9.54 8.99 1.43
CA LYS A 19 9.69 9.88 0.28
C LYS A 19 9.23 11.28 0.67
N THR A 20 10.05 12.29 0.43
CA THR A 20 9.85 13.64 0.99
C THR A 20 9.22 14.65 0.04
N THR A 21 9.23 14.42 -1.28
CA THR A 21 8.93 15.50 -2.25
C THR A 21 7.58 15.39 -2.91
N THR A 22 7.08 14.17 -3.18
CA THR A 22 5.82 13.93 -3.87
C THR A 22 5.18 12.66 -3.34
N SER A 23 3.96 12.35 -3.81
CA SER A 23 3.33 11.07 -3.52
C SER A 23 4.25 9.90 -3.86
N CYS A 24 4.24 8.88 -3.02
CA CYS A 24 4.98 7.66 -3.27
C CYS A 24 4.10 6.67 -4.02
N VAL A 25 4.61 6.13 -5.12
CA VAL A 25 3.90 5.11 -5.90
C VAL A 25 4.56 3.76 -5.64
N VAL A 26 3.78 2.79 -5.19
CA VAL A 26 4.25 1.43 -4.98
C VAL A 26 3.66 0.49 -6.02
N THR A 27 4.50 -0.34 -6.61
CA THR A 27 4.05 -1.44 -7.45
C THR A 27 3.84 -2.65 -6.56
N LEU A 28 2.57 -2.99 -6.34
CA LEU A 28 2.20 -4.15 -5.53
C LEU A 28 2.40 -5.43 -6.32
N PRO A 29 2.72 -6.55 -5.65
CA PRO A 29 2.74 -7.85 -6.30
C PRO A 29 1.39 -8.20 -6.89
N THR A 30 1.37 -9.08 -7.88
CA THR A 30 0.12 -9.60 -8.44
C THR A 30 -0.67 -10.30 -7.35
N ALA A 31 -1.90 -9.85 -7.11
CA ALA A 31 -2.73 -10.38 -6.02
C ALA A 31 -2.96 -11.88 -6.14
N SER A 32 -3.13 -12.40 -7.37
CA SER A 32 -3.31 -13.83 -7.60
C SER A 32 -2.12 -14.69 -7.18
N SER A 33 -0.91 -14.12 -7.19
CA SER A 33 0.31 -14.82 -6.75
C SER A 33 0.55 -14.69 -5.24
N TRP A 34 -0.18 -13.81 -4.57
CA TRP A 34 0.01 -13.49 -3.15
C TRP A 34 -1.25 -13.73 -2.32
N SER A 35 -2.19 -14.53 -2.81
CA SER A 35 -3.47 -14.78 -2.15
C SER A 35 -3.27 -15.18 -0.67
N GLY A 36 -3.95 -14.50 0.23
CA GLY A 36 -3.86 -14.71 1.67
C GLY A 36 -2.66 -14.04 2.34
N ARG A 37 -1.75 -13.42 1.58
CA ARG A 37 -0.60 -12.70 2.15
C ARG A 37 -0.96 -11.26 2.45
N SER A 38 -0.31 -10.70 3.46
CA SER A 38 -0.55 -9.32 3.88
C SER A 38 0.70 -8.46 3.74
N LEU A 39 0.47 -7.16 3.56
CA LEU A 39 1.51 -6.12 3.54
C LEU A 39 1.10 -5.02 4.51
N ASN A 40 2.09 -4.42 5.17
CA ASN A 40 1.90 -3.33 6.12
C ASN A 40 2.67 -2.11 5.65
N PHE A 41 2.02 -0.95 5.65
CA PHE A 41 2.61 0.32 5.23
C PHE A 41 2.46 1.35 6.33
N THR A 42 3.48 2.19 6.49
CA THR A 42 3.46 3.32 7.42
C THR A 42 4.05 4.55 6.74
N ASN A 43 3.44 5.71 6.94
CA ASN A 43 3.96 6.98 6.46
C ASN A 43 4.89 7.60 7.49
N TYR A 44 6.12 7.84 7.07
CA TYR A 44 7.10 8.60 7.83
C TYR A 44 7.13 10.07 7.40
N GLN A 45 6.53 10.37 6.25
CA GLN A 45 6.43 11.70 5.67
C GLN A 45 4.97 12.03 5.36
N ALA A 46 4.64 13.33 5.26
CA ALA A 46 3.29 13.79 4.93
C ALA A 46 3.03 13.71 3.42
N GLN A 47 3.15 12.52 2.85
CA GLN A 47 2.92 12.25 1.43
C GLN A 47 1.98 11.07 1.29
N THR A 48 1.10 11.11 0.27
CA THR A 48 0.24 9.97 -0.02
C THR A 48 1.06 8.77 -0.50
N LEU A 49 0.63 7.57 -0.14
CA LEU A 49 1.14 6.33 -0.71
C LEU A 49 0.01 5.73 -1.56
N VAL A 50 0.29 5.50 -2.82
CA VAL A 50 -0.68 4.98 -3.77
C VAL A 50 -0.11 3.79 -4.53
N SER A 51 -1.01 2.90 -4.98
CA SER A 51 -0.62 1.80 -5.87
C SER A 51 -0.42 2.30 -7.30
N ALA A 52 0.48 1.67 -8.03
CA ALA A 52 0.69 1.94 -9.45
C ALA A 52 -0.48 1.49 -10.31
N SER A 53 -1.38 0.67 -9.79
CA SER A 53 -2.56 0.15 -10.50
C SER A 53 -3.80 0.26 -9.61
N SER A 54 -4.99 0.26 -10.21
CA SER A 54 -6.27 0.31 -9.48
C SER A 54 -6.60 -1.09 -8.93
N ASN A 55 -5.84 -1.54 -7.95
CA ASN A 55 -5.95 -2.88 -7.38
C ASN A 55 -6.08 -2.90 -5.86
N VAL A 56 -6.38 -1.75 -5.24
CA VAL A 56 -6.54 -1.63 -3.79
C VAL A 56 -7.99 -1.28 -3.48
N VAL A 57 -8.64 -2.08 -2.66
CA VAL A 57 -10.01 -1.84 -2.18
C VAL A 57 -9.93 -1.23 -0.78
N ALA A 58 -10.62 -0.11 -0.59
CA ALA A 58 -10.63 0.58 0.70
C ALA A 58 -11.30 -0.28 1.78
N ARG A 59 -10.97 0.00 3.04
CA ARG A 59 -11.53 -0.72 4.20
C ARG A 59 -13.06 -0.65 4.25
N THR A 60 -13.63 0.41 3.72
CA THR A 60 -15.09 0.58 3.65
C THR A 60 -15.72 -0.11 2.45
N GLY A 61 -14.92 -0.77 1.61
CA GLY A 61 -15.39 -1.46 0.41
C GLY A 61 -15.44 -0.55 -0.80
N GLY A 62 -16.20 -0.97 -1.80
CA GLY A 62 -16.35 -0.23 -3.04
C GLY A 62 -15.44 -0.73 -4.16
N ALA A 63 -15.30 0.07 -5.21
CA ALA A 63 -14.47 -0.28 -6.35
C ALA A 63 -12.98 -0.22 -6.01
N ALA A 64 -12.18 -1.05 -6.68
CA ALA A 64 -10.73 -0.99 -6.55
C ALA A 64 -10.19 0.35 -7.06
N GLY A 65 -9.26 0.90 -6.32
CA GLY A 65 -8.59 2.15 -6.64
C GLY A 65 -7.10 2.09 -6.33
N THR A 66 -6.46 3.24 -6.19
CA THR A 66 -5.01 3.34 -5.98
C THR A 66 -4.64 3.76 -4.55
N ALA A 67 -5.56 4.29 -3.75
CA ALA A 67 -5.24 4.86 -2.45
C ALA A 67 -4.82 3.80 -1.43
N ILE A 68 -3.68 4.01 -0.77
CA ILE A 68 -3.19 3.17 0.32
C ILE A 68 -3.11 4.01 1.61
N LEU A 69 -2.35 5.10 1.61
CA LEU A 69 -2.16 5.95 2.78
C LEU A 69 -2.50 7.41 2.46
N ALA A 70 -3.13 8.09 3.43
CA ALA A 70 -3.32 9.54 3.37
C ALA A 70 -2.00 10.27 3.58
N ALA A 71 -1.95 11.56 3.19
CA ALA A 71 -0.75 12.41 3.30
C ALA A 71 -0.56 12.91 4.75
N THR A 72 -0.46 12.00 5.68
CA THR A 72 -0.32 12.29 7.11
C THR A 72 0.82 11.46 7.69
N VAL A 73 1.71 12.11 8.43
CA VAL A 73 2.76 11.41 9.17
C VAL A 73 2.10 10.47 10.18
N GLY A 74 2.53 9.22 10.22
CA GLY A 74 1.97 8.22 11.11
C GLY A 74 0.78 7.46 10.53
N ALA A 75 0.26 7.83 9.36
CA ALA A 75 -0.77 7.03 8.70
C ALA A 75 -0.24 5.63 8.42
N TRP A 76 -1.09 4.63 8.62
CA TRP A 76 -0.69 3.24 8.43
C TRP A 76 -1.85 2.44 7.86
N ALA A 77 -1.53 1.34 7.18
CA ALA A 77 -2.52 0.43 6.65
C ALA A 77 -1.96 -0.98 6.55
N GLN A 78 -2.83 -1.94 6.75
CA GLN A 78 -2.55 -3.34 6.47
C GLN A 78 -3.48 -3.79 5.34
N ILE A 79 -2.90 -4.33 4.29
CA ILE A 79 -3.64 -4.85 3.14
C ILE A 79 -3.37 -6.34 2.99
N VAL A 80 -4.37 -7.06 2.51
CA VAL A 80 -4.29 -8.51 2.28
C VAL A 80 -4.78 -8.81 0.87
N SER A 81 -4.13 -9.75 0.20
CA SER A 81 -4.58 -10.21 -1.12
C SER A 81 -5.71 -11.21 -0.98
N ASP A 82 -6.82 -10.98 -1.70
CA ASP A 82 -7.92 -11.93 -1.81
C ASP A 82 -7.82 -12.81 -3.06
N GLY A 83 -6.70 -12.71 -3.80
CA GLY A 83 -6.50 -13.41 -5.05
C GLY A 83 -6.85 -12.60 -6.30
N SER A 84 -7.57 -11.49 -6.14
CA SER A 84 -7.95 -10.59 -7.25
C SER A 84 -7.47 -9.17 -7.02
N ASN A 85 -7.61 -8.66 -5.80
CA ASN A 85 -7.22 -7.32 -5.40
C ASN A 85 -6.53 -7.35 -4.03
N TRP A 86 -6.00 -6.21 -3.64
CA TRP A 86 -5.47 -5.98 -2.29
C TRP A 86 -6.53 -5.27 -1.47
N LEU A 87 -7.00 -5.89 -0.40
CA LEU A 87 -8.03 -5.33 0.48
C LEU A 87 -7.38 -4.68 1.69
N THR A 88 -7.76 -3.43 1.96
CA THR A 88 -7.35 -2.77 3.21
C THR A 88 -8.21 -3.31 4.34
N ILE A 89 -7.58 -3.98 5.32
CA ILE A 89 -8.29 -4.62 6.44
C ILE A 89 -8.12 -3.87 7.74
N ALA A 90 -7.11 -3.01 7.86
CA ALA A 90 -6.87 -2.18 9.02
C ALA A 90 -6.12 -0.93 8.61
N GLY A 91 -6.25 0.13 9.40
CA GLY A 91 -5.55 1.37 9.11
C GLY A 91 -6.10 2.54 9.91
N SER A 92 -5.42 3.67 9.75
CA SER A 92 -5.84 4.93 10.37
C SER A 92 -6.27 5.97 9.34
#